data_e4a1183075c2bb98d06310dcd14d64a4
#
_entry.id   e4a1183075c2bb98d06310dcd14d64a4
#
_cell.length_a   1.000
_cell.length_b   1.000
_cell.length_c   1.000
_cell.angle_alpha   90.00
_cell.angle_beta   90.00
_cell.angle_gamma   90.00
#
_symmetry.space_group_name_H-M   'P 1'
#
loop_
_entity.id
_entity.type
_entity.pdbx_description
1 polymer ?
#
loop_
_entity_poly.entity_id
_entity_poly.type
_entity_poly.pdbx_seq_one_letter_code
_entity_poly.pdbx_strand_id
1 'polypeptide(L)'
;MSQNRVLMRSGLTIPGLYWRLMAGCWLIAVHCSLISPHPAYQLYSQKGKAISYAKLLKQAAEADVVLFGELHNNPICHWLELQLTKDLYAQKKGQLVLGAEMFETDNQAALTNYVQGSITDKEFAKQARFWPNYETDYRPLVDFARTNKIPFVATNVPRRYATLVSRQGLAALDTVANKQWLAPLPLTVDLTLPGYKGMIDMMSDPAHGGSASTGSTDAKNVPSDRAANFARAQAIKDATMAYCILQNWQEGKILIHYNGDYHSKNFEGISWYLHQKQPSLRILTISSVEQESVSKLVSENYNTGTIIIAIPSDMTKTY
;
A
#
# COMPACT_ATOMS: atom_id res chain seq x y z
N MET A 1 50.53 11.64 -82.85
CA MET A 1 49.25 11.99 -83.42
C MET A 1 48.13 11.31 -82.62
N SER A 2 47.42 11.99 -81.80
CA SER A 2 46.01 11.79 -81.49
C SER A 2 45.64 12.68 -80.29
N GLN A 3 44.55 13.35 -80.47
CA GLN A 3 44.08 14.50 -79.67
C GLN A 3 43.39 14.06 -78.39
N ASN A 4 43.71 14.74 -77.34
CA ASN A 4 42.96 14.72 -76.08
C ASN A 4 41.65 15.52 -76.18
N ARG A 5 40.50 14.94 -75.89
CA ARG A 5 39.26 15.65 -75.60
C ARG A 5 38.96 15.56 -74.09
N VAL A 6 38.99 16.72 -73.48
CA VAL A 6 38.50 16.95 -72.09
C VAL A 6 37.00 17.09 -72.16
N LEU A 7 36.25 16.26 -71.34
CA LEU A 7 34.83 16.39 -71.08
C LEU A 7 34.63 17.08 -69.71
N MET A 8 34.15 18.32 -69.74
CA MET A 8 33.63 19.00 -68.56
C MET A 8 32.33 18.35 -68.11
N ARG A 9 32.23 17.90 -66.88
CA ARG A 9 30.97 17.56 -66.19
C ARG A 9 30.47 18.78 -65.43
N SER A 10 29.35 19.30 -65.86
CA SER A 10 28.58 20.32 -65.15
C SER A 10 27.95 19.72 -63.91
N GLY A 11 28.35 20.18 -62.71
CA GLY A 11 27.71 19.83 -61.40
C GLY A 11 26.40 20.61 -61.25
N LEU A 12 25.29 19.93 -61.17
CA LEU A 12 24.05 20.51 -60.67
C LEU A 12 24.04 20.40 -59.12
N THR A 13 24.26 21.51 -58.48
CA THR A 13 23.98 21.66 -57.03
C THR A 13 22.52 22.03 -56.89
N ILE A 14 21.76 21.20 -56.17
CA ILE A 14 20.38 21.49 -55.74
C ILE A 14 20.44 21.86 -54.23
N PRO A 15 20.44 23.18 -53.91
CA PRO A 15 20.53 23.59 -52.48
C PRO A 15 19.19 23.65 -51.75
N GLY A 16 18.08 23.24 -52.34
CA GLY A 16 16.74 23.57 -51.81
C GLY A 16 16.05 22.45 -51.03
N LEU A 17 16.49 21.18 -51.14
CA LEU A 17 15.72 20.07 -50.62
C LEU A 17 16.08 19.71 -49.15
N TYR A 18 17.33 19.92 -48.75
CA TYR A 18 17.78 19.61 -47.38
C TYR A 18 17.21 20.54 -46.30
N TRP A 19 16.96 21.80 -46.62
CA TRP A 19 16.40 22.77 -45.65
C TRP A 19 14.92 22.50 -45.32
N ARG A 20 14.15 21.97 -46.26
CA ARG A 20 12.75 21.61 -46.01
C ARG A 20 12.58 20.35 -45.16
N LEU A 21 13.49 19.38 -45.27
CA LEU A 21 13.49 18.18 -44.45
C LEU A 21 13.94 18.47 -43.00
N MET A 22 14.92 19.36 -42.81
CA MET A 22 15.36 19.74 -41.46
C MET A 22 14.33 20.61 -40.73
N ALA A 23 13.61 21.50 -41.44
CA ALA A 23 12.54 22.31 -40.84
C ALA A 23 11.34 21.46 -40.43
N GLY A 24 11.00 20.37 -41.15
CA GLY A 24 9.95 19.43 -40.81
C GLY A 24 10.27 18.60 -39.56
N CYS A 25 11.52 18.15 -39.39
CA CYS A 25 11.94 17.42 -38.19
C CYS A 25 11.94 18.31 -36.92
N TRP A 26 12.29 19.59 -37.05
CA TRP A 26 12.24 20.54 -35.94
C TRP A 26 10.80 20.83 -35.46
N LEU A 27 9.84 20.94 -36.40
CA LEU A 27 8.43 21.16 -36.07
C LEU A 27 7.80 19.93 -35.36
N ILE A 28 8.19 18.71 -35.73
CA ILE A 28 7.72 17.50 -35.05
C ILE A 28 8.33 17.40 -33.66
N ALA A 29 9.60 17.74 -33.45
CA ALA A 29 10.24 17.73 -32.16
C ALA A 29 9.64 18.78 -31.21
N VAL A 30 9.29 19.97 -31.70
CA VAL A 30 8.66 21.04 -30.92
C VAL A 30 7.20 20.68 -30.53
N HIS A 31 6.46 19.97 -31.40
CA HIS A 31 5.10 19.54 -31.06
C HIS A 31 5.07 18.41 -30.05
N CYS A 32 6.04 17.49 -30.04
CA CYS A 32 6.14 16.47 -29.01
C CYS A 32 6.49 17.04 -27.62
N SER A 33 7.12 18.22 -27.56
CA SER A 33 7.51 18.86 -26.28
C SER A 33 6.36 19.58 -25.59
N LEU A 34 5.19 19.72 -26.23
CA LEU A 34 4.02 20.42 -25.66
C LEU A 34 2.98 19.47 -25.06
N ILE A 35 3.12 18.15 -25.24
CA ILE A 35 2.23 17.17 -24.62
C ILE A 35 2.78 16.86 -23.24
N SER A 36 2.16 17.42 -22.21
CA SER A 36 2.46 17.05 -20.83
C SER A 36 2.02 15.60 -20.60
N PRO A 37 2.90 14.66 -20.22
CA PRO A 37 2.47 13.31 -19.91
C PRO A 37 1.57 13.32 -18.67
N HIS A 38 0.48 12.54 -18.71
CA HIS A 38 -0.40 12.30 -17.57
C HIS A 38 -0.19 10.88 -17.03
N PRO A 39 0.90 10.60 -16.31
CA PRO A 39 1.13 9.27 -15.76
C PRO A 39 0.12 8.96 -14.65
N ALA A 40 -0.41 7.73 -14.63
CA ALA A 40 -1.35 7.28 -13.62
C ALA A 40 -0.70 7.15 -12.22
N TYR A 41 0.61 7.04 -12.16
CA TYR A 41 1.40 7.05 -10.92
C TYR A 41 2.87 7.34 -11.21
N GLN A 42 3.61 7.68 -10.17
CA GLN A 42 5.06 7.74 -10.19
C GLN A 42 5.63 7.16 -8.90
N LEU A 43 6.69 6.36 -9.03
CA LEU A 43 7.39 5.78 -7.89
C LEU A 43 8.54 6.67 -7.45
N TYR A 44 8.70 6.82 -6.14
CA TYR A 44 9.76 7.60 -5.52
C TYR A 44 10.47 6.80 -4.43
N SER A 45 11.75 7.09 -4.23
CA SER A 45 12.47 6.67 -3.03
C SER A 45 11.98 7.48 -1.83
N GLN A 46 12.32 7.04 -0.63
CA GLN A 46 12.06 7.72 0.65
C GLN A 46 12.37 9.24 0.63
N LYS A 47 13.39 9.65 -0.12
CA LYS A 47 13.86 11.05 -0.24
C LYS A 47 13.34 11.76 -1.49
N GLY A 48 12.29 11.27 -2.13
CA GLY A 48 11.65 11.92 -3.26
C GLY A 48 12.40 11.82 -4.61
N LYS A 49 13.40 10.94 -4.73
CA LYS A 49 14.01 10.67 -6.04
C LYS A 49 13.14 9.69 -6.81
N ALA A 50 12.73 10.04 -8.03
CA ALA A 50 12.00 9.14 -8.93
C ALA A 50 12.77 7.84 -9.16
N ILE A 51 12.06 6.71 -9.13
CA ILE A 51 12.61 5.37 -9.35
C ILE A 51 11.75 4.59 -10.34
N SER A 52 12.32 3.55 -10.92
CA SER A 52 11.60 2.63 -11.80
C SER A 52 10.91 1.51 -11.02
N TYR A 53 9.90 0.90 -11.62
CA TYR A 53 9.26 -0.31 -11.10
C TYR A 53 10.26 -1.47 -10.91
N ALA A 54 11.23 -1.61 -11.82
CA ALA A 54 12.29 -2.62 -11.68
C ALA A 54 13.11 -2.43 -10.40
N LYS A 55 13.32 -1.18 -9.93
CA LYS A 55 13.99 -0.90 -8.66
C LYS A 55 13.11 -1.28 -7.47
N LEU A 56 11.80 -0.98 -7.51
CA LEU A 56 10.84 -1.44 -6.50
C LEU A 56 10.88 -2.97 -6.39
N LEU A 57 10.73 -3.68 -7.52
CA LEU A 57 10.71 -5.14 -7.57
C LEU A 57 11.99 -5.74 -7.01
N LYS A 58 13.16 -5.18 -7.34
CA LYS A 58 14.45 -5.63 -6.80
C LYS A 58 14.47 -5.48 -5.27
N GLN A 59 14.08 -4.33 -4.73
CA GLN A 59 14.08 -4.11 -3.27
C GLN A 59 13.07 -5.02 -2.56
N ALA A 60 11.90 -5.23 -3.14
CA ALA A 60 10.89 -6.14 -2.61
C ALA A 60 11.37 -7.61 -2.61
N ALA A 61 12.14 -8.02 -3.63
CA ALA A 61 12.73 -9.35 -3.70
C ALA A 61 13.86 -9.60 -2.68
N GLU A 62 14.44 -8.56 -2.10
CA GLU A 62 15.47 -8.60 -1.07
C GLU A 62 14.92 -8.48 0.36
N ALA A 63 13.63 -8.13 0.50
CA ALA A 63 12.96 -7.97 1.79
C ALA A 63 12.50 -9.31 2.37
N ASP A 64 12.36 -9.37 3.69
CA ASP A 64 11.70 -10.46 4.42
C ASP A 64 10.18 -10.19 4.53
N VAL A 65 9.83 -8.93 4.74
CA VAL A 65 8.44 -8.45 4.81
C VAL A 65 8.30 -7.22 3.91
N VAL A 66 7.26 -7.22 3.08
CA VAL A 66 6.82 -6.06 2.31
C VAL A 66 5.50 -5.58 2.89
N LEU A 67 5.48 -4.38 3.44
CA LEU A 67 4.25 -3.71 3.87
C LEU A 67 3.78 -2.79 2.74
N PHE A 68 2.70 -3.18 2.07
CA PHE A 68 2.11 -2.38 1.01
C PHE A 68 0.98 -1.53 1.58
N GLY A 69 1.28 -0.25 1.81
CA GLY A 69 0.33 0.75 2.28
C GLY A 69 -0.51 1.28 1.13
N GLU A 70 -1.78 0.94 1.13
CA GLU A 70 -2.74 1.30 0.10
C GLU A 70 -3.65 2.48 0.50
N LEU A 71 -4.26 3.08 -0.52
CA LEU A 71 -5.46 3.91 -0.40
C LEU A 71 -6.65 3.02 -0.76
N HIS A 72 -7.47 2.66 0.20
CA HIS A 72 -8.50 1.60 0.10
C HIS A 72 -9.45 1.67 -1.09
N ASN A 73 -9.63 2.84 -1.67
CA ASN A 73 -10.51 3.05 -2.82
C ASN A 73 -9.77 3.49 -4.09
N ASN A 74 -8.45 3.25 -4.16
CA ASN A 74 -7.64 3.70 -5.28
C ASN A 74 -7.24 2.53 -6.19
N PRO A 75 -7.76 2.46 -7.43
CA PRO A 75 -7.54 1.32 -8.33
C PRO A 75 -6.08 1.11 -8.71
N ILE A 76 -5.25 2.16 -8.66
CA ILE A 76 -3.81 2.05 -8.96
C ILE A 76 -3.07 1.28 -7.86
N CYS A 77 -3.46 1.48 -6.58
CA CYS A 77 -2.90 0.69 -5.48
C CYS A 77 -3.17 -0.80 -5.71
N HIS A 78 -4.44 -1.18 -5.90
CA HIS A 78 -4.84 -2.58 -6.05
C HIS A 78 -4.26 -3.24 -7.29
N TRP A 79 -4.14 -2.49 -8.38
CA TRP A 79 -3.46 -2.98 -9.57
C TRP A 79 -1.96 -3.23 -9.31
N LEU A 80 -1.27 -2.29 -8.64
CA LEU A 80 0.16 -2.44 -8.31
C LEU A 80 0.42 -3.56 -7.30
N GLU A 81 -0.46 -3.75 -6.32
CA GLU A 81 -0.43 -4.90 -5.39
C GLU A 81 -0.42 -6.22 -6.15
N LEU A 82 -1.35 -6.37 -7.09
CA LEU A 82 -1.45 -7.57 -7.91
C LEU A 82 -0.23 -7.75 -8.82
N GLN A 83 0.27 -6.66 -9.47
CA GLN A 83 1.45 -6.76 -10.33
C GLN A 83 2.70 -7.13 -9.54
N LEU A 84 2.95 -6.45 -8.40
CA LEU A 84 4.09 -6.76 -7.54
C LEU A 84 4.06 -8.20 -7.04
N THR A 85 2.87 -8.69 -6.66
CA THR A 85 2.67 -10.07 -6.22
C THR A 85 3.00 -11.08 -7.32
N LYS A 86 2.51 -10.85 -8.55
CA LYS A 86 2.79 -11.70 -9.71
C LYS A 86 4.28 -11.75 -10.04
N ASP A 87 4.93 -10.60 -10.04
CA ASP A 87 6.34 -10.50 -10.40
C ASP A 87 7.24 -11.11 -9.33
N LEU A 88 6.94 -10.91 -8.05
CA LEU A 88 7.65 -11.58 -6.95
C LEU A 88 7.42 -13.10 -6.98
N TYR A 89 6.19 -13.56 -7.26
CA TYR A 89 5.92 -14.99 -7.42
C TYR A 89 6.72 -15.61 -8.57
N ALA A 90 6.80 -14.92 -9.71
CA ALA A 90 7.59 -15.39 -10.86
C ALA A 90 9.09 -15.52 -10.51
N GLN A 91 9.63 -14.58 -9.70
CA GLN A 91 11.04 -14.61 -9.28
C GLN A 91 11.31 -15.61 -8.15
N LYS A 92 10.42 -15.74 -7.18
CA LYS A 92 10.65 -16.44 -5.91
C LYS A 92 9.86 -17.74 -5.74
N LYS A 93 9.13 -18.19 -6.73
CA LYS A 93 8.32 -19.42 -6.81
C LYS A 93 8.13 -20.15 -5.47
N GLY A 94 6.91 -20.23 -4.96
CA GLY A 94 6.60 -20.93 -3.71
C GLY A 94 7.19 -20.35 -2.41
N GLN A 95 7.98 -19.29 -2.49
CA GLN A 95 8.58 -18.60 -1.34
C GLN A 95 7.82 -17.34 -0.93
N LEU A 96 6.55 -17.22 -1.35
CA LEU A 96 5.68 -16.13 -0.95
C LEU A 96 4.65 -16.59 0.07
N VAL A 97 4.33 -15.68 0.98
CA VAL A 97 3.16 -15.69 1.85
C VAL A 97 2.46 -14.35 1.68
N LEU A 98 1.15 -14.34 1.54
CA LEU A 98 0.35 -13.10 1.48
C LEU A 98 -0.37 -12.91 2.81
N GLY A 99 -0.53 -11.67 3.21
CA GLY A 99 -1.32 -11.27 4.37
C GLY A 99 -2.12 -10.02 4.06
N ALA A 100 -3.31 -9.87 4.65
CA ALA A 100 -4.12 -8.69 4.38
C ALA A 100 -4.94 -8.23 5.60
N GLU A 101 -4.97 -6.90 5.78
CA GLU A 101 -5.84 -6.23 6.75
C GLU A 101 -7.32 -6.50 6.47
N MET A 102 -7.70 -6.65 5.21
CA MET A 102 -9.08 -6.81 4.76
C MET A 102 -9.73 -8.11 5.22
N PHE A 103 -8.97 -9.04 5.77
CA PHE A 103 -9.46 -10.26 6.37
C PHE A 103 -9.20 -10.28 7.88
N GLU A 104 -10.27 -10.44 8.64
CA GLU A 104 -10.20 -10.60 10.10
C GLU A 104 -9.72 -12.03 10.45
N THR A 105 -8.93 -12.18 11.51
CA THR A 105 -8.29 -13.43 11.93
C THR A 105 -9.29 -14.57 12.15
N ASP A 106 -10.52 -14.28 12.55
CA ASP A 106 -11.58 -15.29 12.70
C ASP A 106 -12.19 -15.76 11.37
N ASN A 107 -11.77 -15.19 10.24
CA ASN A 107 -12.10 -15.69 8.89
C ASN A 107 -10.99 -16.58 8.29
N GLN A 108 -9.89 -16.83 9.01
CA GLN A 108 -8.73 -17.55 8.47
C GLN A 108 -9.11 -18.93 7.90
N ALA A 109 -9.97 -19.67 8.57
CA ALA A 109 -10.38 -21.01 8.10
C ALA A 109 -11.06 -20.95 6.72
N ALA A 110 -11.98 -19.99 6.54
CA ALA A 110 -12.68 -19.80 5.26
C ALA A 110 -11.72 -19.38 4.15
N LEU A 111 -10.80 -18.43 4.44
CA LEU A 111 -9.79 -17.97 3.49
C LEU A 111 -8.84 -19.10 3.08
N THR A 112 -8.37 -19.90 4.04
CA THR A 112 -7.52 -21.07 3.78
C THR A 112 -8.23 -22.09 2.88
N ASN A 113 -9.46 -22.47 3.22
CA ASN A 113 -10.23 -23.44 2.44
C ASN A 113 -10.47 -22.94 1.01
N TYR A 114 -10.74 -21.65 0.84
CA TYR A 114 -10.92 -21.06 -0.48
C TYR A 114 -9.63 -21.08 -1.31
N VAL A 115 -8.51 -20.65 -0.76
CA VAL A 115 -7.21 -20.64 -1.43
C VAL A 115 -6.75 -22.06 -1.79
N GLN A 116 -7.04 -23.05 -0.94
CA GLN A 116 -6.78 -24.47 -1.23
C GLN A 116 -7.71 -25.04 -2.30
N GLY A 117 -8.82 -24.37 -2.60
CA GLY A 117 -9.83 -24.85 -3.54
C GLY A 117 -10.81 -25.86 -2.95
N SER A 118 -10.88 -25.97 -1.62
CA SER A 118 -11.76 -26.90 -0.89
C SER A 118 -13.21 -26.41 -0.82
N ILE A 119 -13.42 -25.10 -1.03
CA ILE A 119 -14.75 -24.48 -1.08
C ILE A 119 -14.91 -23.61 -2.33
N THR A 120 -16.16 -23.44 -2.75
CA THR A 120 -16.55 -22.59 -3.88
C THR A 120 -16.60 -21.11 -3.49
N ASP A 121 -16.66 -20.21 -4.48
CA ASP A 121 -16.87 -18.77 -4.28
C ASP A 121 -18.14 -18.50 -3.44
N LYS A 122 -19.23 -19.21 -3.73
CA LYS A 122 -20.49 -19.07 -3.00
C LYS A 122 -20.39 -19.49 -1.54
N GLU A 123 -19.63 -20.53 -1.24
CA GLU A 123 -19.38 -20.97 0.13
C GLU A 123 -18.45 -20.01 0.87
N PHE A 124 -17.42 -19.51 0.18
CA PHE A 124 -16.53 -18.50 0.75
C PHE A 124 -17.29 -17.23 1.11
N ALA A 125 -18.14 -16.72 0.20
CA ALA A 125 -18.97 -15.55 0.46
C ALA A 125 -19.95 -15.69 1.63
N LYS A 126 -20.33 -16.94 1.98
CA LYS A 126 -21.18 -17.21 3.16
C LYS A 126 -20.40 -17.28 4.48
N GLN A 127 -19.11 -17.67 4.41
CA GLN A 127 -18.29 -17.95 5.58
C GLN A 127 -17.37 -16.78 5.97
N ALA A 128 -16.98 -15.93 5.00
CA ALA A 128 -16.11 -14.80 5.21
C ALA A 128 -16.90 -13.49 5.24
N ARG A 129 -16.36 -12.50 5.94
CA ARG A 129 -16.84 -11.12 5.89
C ARG A 129 -15.96 -10.33 4.93
N PHE A 130 -16.56 -9.78 3.89
CA PHE A 130 -15.85 -8.98 2.89
C PHE A 130 -16.08 -7.50 3.10
N TRP A 131 -15.10 -6.72 2.68
CA TRP A 131 -15.26 -5.29 2.51
C TRP A 131 -16.12 -5.02 1.26
N PRO A 132 -16.81 -3.86 1.18
CA PRO A 132 -17.73 -3.56 0.07
C PRO A 132 -17.09 -3.64 -1.32
N ASN A 133 -15.80 -3.32 -1.43
CA ASN A 133 -15.01 -3.31 -2.67
C ASN A 133 -14.24 -4.63 -2.91
N TYR A 134 -14.58 -5.70 -2.19
CA TYR A 134 -13.87 -6.98 -2.30
C TYR A 134 -13.78 -7.50 -3.75
N GLU A 135 -14.89 -7.45 -4.48
CA GLU A 135 -14.99 -8.04 -5.83
C GLU A 135 -14.06 -7.34 -6.83
N THR A 136 -13.88 -6.03 -6.71
CA THR A 136 -13.07 -5.24 -7.64
C THR A 136 -11.61 -5.15 -7.20
N ASP A 137 -11.36 -4.99 -5.90
CA ASP A 137 -10.07 -4.55 -5.40
C ASP A 137 -9.26 -5.71 -4.83
N TYR A 138 -9.87 -6.60 -4.05
CA TYR A 138 -9.13 -7.64 -3.32
C TYR A 138 -9.28 -9.05 -3.90
N ARG A 139 -10.41 -9.35 -4.53
CA ARG A 139 -10.63 -10.66 -5.17
C ARG A 139 -9.53 -11.04 -6.16
N PRO A 140 -9.00 -10.15 -7.02
CA PRO A 140 -7.92 -10.51 -7.94
C PRO A 140 -6.66 -11.06 -7.24
N LEU A 141 -6.31 -10.54 -6.06
CA LEU A 141 -5.21 -11.06 -5.23
C LEU A 141 -5.52 -12.46 -4.67
N VAL A 142 -6.74 -12.63 -4.15
CA VAL A 142 -7.18 -13.91 -3.57
C VAL A 142 -7.28 -15.01 -4.64
N ASP A 143 -7.80 -14.68 -5.83
CA ASP A 143 -7.88 -15.59 -6.97
C ASP A 143 -6.48 -15.97 -7.49
N PHE A 144 -5.55 -15.02 -7.50
CA PHE A 144 -4.15 -15.32 -7.83
C PHE A 144 -3.53 -16.25 -6.80
N ALA A 145 -3.75 -16.02 -5.52
CA ALA A 145 -3.30 -16.90 -4.44
C ALA A 145 -3.90 -18.31 -4.58
N ARG A 146 -5.21 -18.41 -4.85
CA ARG A 146 -5.92 -19.69 -5.08
C ARG A 146 -5.34 -20.46 -6.25
N THR A 147 -5.14 -19.78 -7.38
CA THR A 147 -4.61 -20.39 -8.61
C THR A 147 -3.21 -20.95 -8.40
N ASN A 148 -2.38 -20.26 -7.64
CA ASN A 148 -0.97 -20.60 -7.43
C ASN A 148 -0.71 -21.29 -6.08
N LYS A 149 -1.75 -21.57 -5.28
CA LYS A 149 -1.67 -22.18 -3.94
C LYS A 149 -0.74 -21.44 -2.99
N ILE A 150 -0.76 -20.10 -3.06
CA ILE A 150 0.04 -19.24 -2.19
C ILE A 150 -0.68 -19.10 -0.85
N PRO A 151 -0.06 -19.39 0.30
CA PRO A 151 -0.68 -19.16 1.60
C PRO A 151 -1.13 -17.72 1.75
N PHE A 152 -2.38 -17.52 2.21
CA PHE A 152 -2.94 -16.19 2.44
C PHE A 152 -3.46 -16.09 3.89
N VAL A 153 -2.93 -15.11 4.62
CA VAL A 153 -3.15 -14.93 6.06
C VAL A 153 -4.15 -13.80 6.28
N ALA A 154 -5.20 -14.10 7.04
CA ALA A 154 -6.09 -13.10 7.60
C ALA A 154 -5.42 -12.48 8.82
N THR A 155 -5.17 -11.17 8.81
CA THR A 155 -4.29 -10.57 9.81
C THR A 155 -4.96 -9.56 10.72
N ASN A 156 -6.12 -9.02 10.35
CA ASN A 156 -6.77 -7.99 11.17
C ASN A 156 -7.48 -8.59 12.39
N VAL A 157 -7.46 -7.86 13.47
CA VAL A 157 -8.26 -8.22 14.65
C VAL A 157 -9.76 -8.16 14.29
N PRO A 158 -10.62 -9.06 14.81
CA PRO A 158 -12.05 -8.97 14.57
C PRO A 158 -12.60 -7.60 14.94
N ARG A 159 -13.34 -6.98 14.04
CA ARG A 159 -13.88 -5.60 14.19
C ARG A 159 -14.57 -5.37 15.52
N ARG A 160 -15.27 -6.39 16.05
CA ARG A 160 -15.92 -6.30 17.37
C ARG A 160 -14.94 -6.02 18.50
N TYR A 161 -13.68 -6.48 18.44
CA TYR A 161 -12.66 -6.21 19.46
C TYR A 161 -12.12 -4.78 19.33
N ALA A 162 -11.86 -4.31 18.11
CA ALA A 162 -11.50 -2.92 17.88
C ALA A 162 -12.61 -1.96 18.35
N THR A 163 -13.87 -2.29 18.09
CA THR A 163 -15.04 -1.54 18.57
C THR A 163 -15.12 -1.55 20.11
N LEU A 164 -14.86 -2.69 20.73
CA LEU A 164 -14.85 -2.82 22.18
C LEU A 164 -13.79 -1.91 22.81
N VAL A 165 -12.56 -1.95 22.29
CA VAL A 165 -11.45 -1.09 22.76
C VAL A 165 -11.76 0.39 22.51
N SER A 166 -12.30 0.75 21.36
CA SER A 166 -12.69 2.15 21.08
C SER A 166 -13.71 2.70 22.07
N ARG A 167 -14.57 1.84 22.64
CA ARG A 167 -15.59 2.24 23.61
C ARG A 167 -15.14 2.16 25.06
N GLN A 168 -14.33 1.18 25.41
CA GLN A 168 -14.06 0.79 26.81
C GLN A 168 -12.55 0.73 27.16
N GLY A 169 -11.67 0.97 26.20
CA GLY A 169 -10.22 0.88 26.40
C GLY A 169 -9.67 -0.55 26.35
N LEU A 170 -8.35 -0.68 26.50
CA LEU A 170 -7.63 -1.95 26.32
C LEU A 170 -8.03 -3.03 27.35
N ALA A 171 -8.33 -2.63 28.59
CA ALA A 171 -8.69 -3.58 29.65
C ALA A 171 -9.94 -4.43 29.30
N ALA A 172 -10.80 -3.93 28.41
CA ALA A 172 -11.96 -4.68 27.94
C ALA A 172 -11.58 -5.95 27.16
N LEU A 173 -10.36 -6.05 26.64
CA LEU A 173 -9.87 -7.27 25.96
C LEU A 173 -9.68 -8.45 26.93
N ASP A 174 -9.58 -8.21 28.24
CA ASP A 174 -9.48 -9.28 29.22
C ASP A 174 -10.76 -10.13 29.28
N THR A 175 -11.90 -9.55 28.88
CA THR A 175 -13.21 -10.19 28.88
C THR A 175 -13.55 -10.97 27.62
N VAL A 176 -12.75 -10.84 26.52
CA VAL A 176 -13.06 -11.52 25.27
C VAL A 176 -12.78 -13.03 25.36
N ALA A 177 -13.71 -13.83 24.82
CA ALA A 177 -13.62 -15.29 24.92
C ALA A 177 -12.51 -15.89 24.07
N ASN A 178 -12.29 -15.38 22.87
CA ASN A 178 -11.38 -15.97 21.88
C ASN A 178 -10.13 -15.10 21.70
N LYS A 179 -9.22 -15.15 22.65
CA LYS A 179 -7.96 -14.38 22.65
C LYS A 179 -6.99 -14.79 21.54
N GLN A 180 -7.18 -15.98 20.94
CA GLN A 180 -6.36 -16.44 19.81
C GLN A 180 -6.54 -15.60 18.51
N TRP A 181 -7.54 -14.74 18.44
CA TRP A 181 -7.80 -13.88 17.29
C TRP A 181 -7.13 -12.50 17.36
N LEU A 182 -6.32 -12.27 18.35
CA LEU A 182 -5.55 -11.04 18.53
C LEU A 182 -4.13 -11.35 19.00
N ALA A 183 -3.24 -10.38 18.93
CA ALA A 183 -1.90 -10.51 19.49
C ALA A 183 -1.96 -10.84 20.97
N PRO A 184 -0.99 -11.61 21.53
CA PRO A 184 -0.96 -11.98 22.95
C PRO A 184 -1.07 -10.79 23.88
N LEU A 185 -1.89 -10.94 24.93
CA LEU A 185 -2.05 -9.93 25.98
C LEU A 185 -1.02 -10.16 27.11
N PRO A 186 -0.58 -9.11 27.82
CA PRO A 186 -0.94 -7.70 27.63
C PRO A 186 -0.25 -7.07 26.41
N LEU A 187 -0.96 -6.17 25.71
CA LEU A 187 -0.41 -5.43 24.59
C LEU A 187 0.33 -4.19 25.05
N THR A 188 1.53 -3.98 24.53
CA THR A 188 2.23 -2.69 24.65
C THR A 188 1.67 -1.73 23.60
N VAL A 189 1.16 -0.59 24.05
CA VAL A 189 0.66 0.46 23.16
C VAL A 189 1.35 1.76 23.53
N ASP A 190 2.10 2.34 22.59
CA ASP A 190 2.74 3.63 22.76
C ASP A 190 1.95 4.71 21.99
N LEU A 191 1.10 5.43 22.70
CA LEU A 191 0.29 6.52 22.13
C LEU A 191 1.11 7.79 21.82
N THR A 192 2.40 7.83 22.16
CA THR A 192 3.28 8.96 21.82
C THR A 192 3.83 8.86 20.40
N LEU A 193 3.67 7.71 19.74
CA LEU A 193 4.02 7.57 18.32
C LEU A 193 3.25 8.60 17.50
N PRO A 194 3.92 9.33 16.59
CA PRO A 194 3.34 10.43 15.84
C PRO A 194 2.01 10.12 15.16
N GLY A 195 1.85 8.91 14.57
CA GLY A 195 0.61 8.48 13.93
C GLY A 195 -0.56 8.38 14.90
N TYR A 196 -0.38 7.71 16.06
CA TYR A 196 -1.44 7.62 17.06
C TYR A 196 -1.72 8.96 17.73
N LYS A 197 -0.66 9.75 18.00
CA LYS A 197 -0.83 11.11 18.53
C LYS A 197 -1.61 11.97 17.55
N GLY A 198 -1.30 11.94 16.25
CA GLY A 198 -2.04 12.68 15.22
C GLY A 198 -3.51 12.29 15.16
N MET A 199 -3.85 11.00 15.33
CA MET A 199 -5.24 10.55 15.42
C MET A 199 -5.96 11.12 16.65
N ILE A 200 -5.28 11.17 17.80
CA ILE A 200 -5.83 11.75 19.03
C ILE A 200 -6.06 13.25 18.83
N ASP A 201 -5.08 13.97 18.29
CA ASP A 201 -5.16 15.42 18.06
C ASP A 201 -6.32 15.73 17.10
N MET A 202 -6.43 14.99 15.98
CA MET A 202 -7.51 15.17 15.00
C MET A 202 -8.90 14.93 15.60
N MET A 203 -9.07 13.89 16.44
CA MET A 203 -10.36 13.59 17.07
C MET A 203 -10.69 14.52 18.24
N SER A 204 -9.71 15.21 18.78
CA SER A 204 -9.88 16.18 19.86
C SER A 204 -10.16 17.60 19.35
N ASP A 205 -9.95 17.86 18.05
CA ASP A 205 -10.17 19.16 17.42
C ASP A 205 -11.66 19.39 17.19
N PRO A 206 -12.26 20.44 17.80
CA PRO A 206 -13.67 20.79 17.58
C PRO A 206 -14.03 21.10 16.13
N ALA A 207 -13.08 21.56 15.31
CA ALA A 207 -13.28 21.86 13.89
C ALA A 207 -13.50 20.62 13.03
N HIS A 208 -13.10 19.43 13.49
CA HIS A 208 -13.22 18.16 12.76
C HIS A 208 -14.37 17.26 13.29
N GLY A 209 -15.38 17.85 13.94
CA GLY A 209 -16.61 17.15 14.32
C GLY A 209 -16.53 16.36 15.61
N GLY A 210 -15.70 16.79 16.54
CA GLY A 210 -15.81 16.42 17.95
C GLY A 210 -17.18 16.89 18.45
N SER A 211 -18.23 16.06 18.24
CA SER A 211 -19.60 16.38 18.69
C SER A 211 -19.58 16.50 20.20
N ALA A 212 -19.59 17.74 20.69
CA ALA A 212 -19.97 18.03 22.05
C ALA A 212 -21.41 17.54 22.23
N SER A 213 -21.58 16.35 22.80
CA SER A 213 -22.89 15.89 23.24
C SER A 213 -23.36 16.83 24.35
N THR A 214 -24.25 17.74 23.98
CA THR A 214 -24.98 18.59 24.91
C THR A 214 -25.85 17.67 25.78
N GLY A 215 -25.45 17.44 27.02
CA GLY A 215 -26.33 16.80 27.98
C GLY A 215 -25.73 15.87 29.03
N SER A 216 -24.55 16.17 29.62
CA SER A 216 -24.15 15.55 30.88
C SER A 216 -23.17 16.46 31.62
N THR A 217 -23.49 16.75 32.91
CA THR A 217 -22.73 17.60 33.80
C THR A 217 -21.44 16.99 34.35
N ASP A 218 -21.06 15.79 33.90
CA ASP A 218 -19.82 15.07 34.30
C ASP A 218 -18.68 15.20 33.28
N ALA A 219 -18.67 16.27 32.49
CA ALA A 219 -17.91 16.47 31.24
C ALA A 219 -16.41 16.85 31.46
N LYS A 220 -15.75 16.49 32.53
CA LYS A 220 -14.31 16.90 32.71
C LYS A 220 -13.28 15.90 32.17
N ASN A 221 -13.64 14.64 31.79
CA ASN A 221 -12.67 13.64 31.32
C ASN A 221 -13.05 12.84 30.05
N VAL A 222 -14.19 13.11 29.41
CA VAL A 222 -14.72 12.23 28.33
C VAL A 222 -14.09 12.45 26.94
N PRO A 223 -13.65 13.66 26.50
CA PRO A 223 -13.09 13.82 25.17
C PRO A 223 -11.71 13.14 24.98
N SER A 224 -10.81 13.26 25.95
CA SER A 224 -9.44 12.70 25.86
C SER A 224 -9.44 11.17 25.86
N ASP A 225 -10.28 10.51 26.67
CA ASP A 225 -10.35 9.05 26.74
C ASP A 225 -10.92 8.45 25.45
N ARG A 226 -11.91 9.08 24.84
CA ARG A 226 -12.50 8.61 23.57
C ARG A 226 -11.50 8.68 22.42
N ALA A 227 -10.78 9.78 22.28
CA ALA A 227 -9.75 9.95 21.25
C ALA A 227 -8.60 8.96 21.48
N ALA A 228 -8.13 8.83 22.73
CA ALA A 228 -7.10 7.86 23.09
C ALA A 228 -7.56 6.41 22.85
N ASN A 229 -8.82 6.07 23.15
CA ASN A 229 -9.36 4.73 22.90
C ASN A 229 -9.53 4.44 21.39
N PHE A 230 -9.82 5.46 20.58
CA PHE A 230 -9.79 5.31 19.12
C PHE A 230 -8.37 4.94 18.65
N ALA A 231 -7.35 5.66 19.09
CA ALA A 231 -5.95 5.34 18.78
C ALA A 231 -5.55 3.95 19.29
N ARG A 232 -5.98 3.56 20.51
CA ARG A 232 -5.78 2.20 21.04
C ARG A 232 -6.44 1.13 20.16
N ALA A 233 -7.62 1.42 19.61
CA ALA A 233 -8.30 0.50 18.70
C ALA A 233 -7.55 0.33 17.36
N GLN A 234 -6.82 1.34 16.88
CA GLN A 234 -5.92 1.18 15.75
C GLN A 234 -4.66 0.40 16.17
N ALA A 235 -4.09 0.71 17.33
CA ALA A 235 -2.90 0.01 17.82
C ALA A 235 -3.10 -1.50 18.00
N ILE A 236 -4.27 -1.97 18.43
CA ILE A 236 -4.52 -3.43 18.53
C ILE A 236 -4.64 -4.09 17.15
N LYS A 237 -5.09 -3.36 16.11
CA LYS A 237 -5.04 -3.86 14.74
C LYS A 237 -3.59 -4.02 14.31
N ASP A 238 -2.77 -2.97 14.45
CA ASP A 238 -1.36 -2.99 14.09
C ASP A 238 -0.58 -4.10 14.79
N ALA A 239 -0.78 -4.24 16.11
CA ALA A 239 -0.16 -5.28 16.91
C ALA A 239 -0.59 -6.69 16.45
N THR A 240 -1.87 -6.88 16.10
CA THR A 240 -2.39 -8.17 15.64
C THR A 240 -1.88 -8.50 14.24
N MET A 241 -1.88 -7.53 13.32
CA MET A 241 -1.31 -7.71 11.98
C MET A 241 0.18 -8.06 12.05
N ALA A 242 0.96 -7.33 12.85
CA ALA A 242 2.38 -7.64 13.07
C ALA A 242 2.60 -9.03 13.68
N TYR A 243 1.79 -9.41 14.65
CA TYR A 243 1.82 -10.76 15.25
C TYR A 243 1.54 -11.84 14.22
N CYS A 244 0.48 -11.69 13.41
CA CYS A 244 0.15 -12.64 12.35
C CYS A 244 1.25 -12.73 11.29
N ILE A 245 1.88 -11.61 10.93
CA ILE A 245 3.03 -11.59 10.02
C ILE A 245 4.15 -12.45 10.60
N LEU A 246 4.56 -12.23 11.85
CA LEU A 246 5.64 -12.98 12.49
C LEU A 246 5.34 -14.48 12.64
N GLN A 247 4.07 -14.84 12.89
CA GLN A 247 3.66 -16.25 13.03
C GLN A 247 3.67 -17.00 11.68
N ASN A 248 3.60 -16.30 10.56
CA ASN A 248 3.49 -16.89 9.23
C ASN A 248 4.70 -16.63 8.33
N TRP A 249 5.58 -15.69 8.71
CA TRP A 249 6.85 -15.50 8.04
C TRP A 249 7.85 -16.61 8.42
N GLN A 250 8.65 -17.01 7.47
CA GLN A 250 9.73 -17.98 7.64
C GLN A 250 10.97 -17.48 6.92
N GLU A 251 12.15 -17.76 7.47
CA GLU A 251 13.41 -17.41 6.83
C GLU A 251 13.49 -17.96 5.39
N GLY A 252 13.96 -17.13 4.47
CA GLY A 252 14.00 -17.43 3.05
C GLY A 252 12.70 -17.20 2.28
N LYS A 253 11.60 -16.86 2.97
CA LYS A 253 10.34 -16.45 2.35
C LYS A 253 10.14 -14.94 2.41
N ILE A 254 9.35 -14.42 1.48
CA ILE A 254 8.86 -13.04 1.50
C ILE A 254 7.40 -13.09 1.94
N LEU A 255 7.06 -12.35 2.99
CA LEU A 255 5.66 -12.08 3.32
C LEU A 255 5.27 -10.70 2.81
N ILE A 256 4.28 -10.65 1.90
CA ILE A 256 3.69 -9.40 1.42
C ILE A 256 2.41 -9.17 2.21
N HIS A 257 2.31 -8.03 2.86
CA HIS A 257 1.14 -7.63 3.63
C HIS A 257 0.50 -6.38 3.02
N TYR A 258 -0.79 -6.45 2.73
CA TYR A 258 -1.60 -5.37 2.19
C TYR A 258 -2.39 -4.74 3.33
N ASN A 259 -2.23 -3.44 3.51
CA ASN A 259 -2.86 -2.69 4.59
C ASN A 259 -3.10 -1.24 4.18
N GLY A 260 -4.09 -0.59 4.75
CA GLY A 260 -4.24 0.84 4.60
C GLY A 260 -2.97 1.58 5.00
N ASP A 261 -2.59 2.60 4.25
CA ASP A 261 -1.31 3.32 4.39
C ASP A 261 -1.04 3.77 5.83
N TYR A 262 -2.06 4.18 6.57
CA TYR A 262 -1.93 4.60 7.97
C TYR A 262 -1.36 3.53 8.91
N HIS A 263 -1.49 2.24 8.57
CA HIS A 263 -1.00 1.14 9.40
C HIS A 263 0.49 0.86 9.25
N SER A 264 1.18 1.46 8.27
CA SER A 264 2.62 1.20 8.03
C SER A 264 3.44 2.43 7.65
N LYS A 265 2.78 3.56 7.28
CA LYS A 265 3.50 4.78 6.89
C LYS A 265 4.33 5.34 8.04
N ASN A 266 5.35 6.12 7.67
CA ASN A 266 6.33 6.70 8.60
C ASN A 266 7.11 5.63 9.39
N PHE A 267 7.06 4.36 8.97
CA PHE A 267 7.67 3.22 9.68
C PHE A 267 7.05 2.98 11.07
N GLU A 268 5.83 3.40 11.27
CA GLU A 268 5.04 3.25 12.48
C GLU A 268 4.07 2.05 12.39
N GLY A 269 3.12 1.95 13.30
CA GLY A 269 2.10 0.91 13.29
C GLY A 269 2.68 -0.50 13.19
N ILE A 270 2.31 -1.26 12.16
CA ILE A 270 2.78 -2.63 11.92
C ILE A 270 4.31 -2.69 11.93
N SER A 271 4.97 -1.74 11.25
CA SER A 271 6.43 -1.70 11.15
C SER A 271 7.09 -1.56 12.52
N TRP A 272 6.57 -0.69 13.39
CA TRP A 272 7.06 -0.52 14.75
C TRP A 272 6.94 -1.79 15.57
N TYR A 273 5.76 -2.47 15.55
CA TYR A 273 5.57 -3.73 16.27
C TYR A 273 6.48 -4.86 15.77
N LEU A 274 6.71 -4.95 14.47
CA LEU A 274 7.64 -5.92 13.87
C LEU A 274 9.07 -5.68 14.38
N HIS A 275 9.56 -4.42 14.34
CA HIS A 275 10.88 -4.08 14.84
C HIS A 275 11.07 -4.33 16.33
N GLN A 276 10.03 -4.10 17.15
CA GLN A 276 10.09 -4.40 18.59
C GLN A 276 10.28 -5.91 18.87
N LYS A 277 9.73 -6.77 18.03
CA LYS A 277 9.77 -8.22 18.23
C LYS A 277 10.90 -8.90 17.47
N GLN A 278 11.24 -8.43 16.30
CA GLN A 278 12.25 -9.01 15.42
C GLN A 278 13.05 -7.90 14.71
N PRO A 279 14.01 -7.25 15.41
CA PRO A 279 14.76 -6.11 14.86
C PRO A 279 15.61 -6.42 13.62
N SER A 280 15.90 -7.70 13.36
CA SER A 280 16.71 -8.14 12.22
C SER A 280 15.92 -8.28 10.91
N LEU A 281 14.58 -8.16 10.94
CA LEU A 281 13.76 -8.25 9.73
C LEU A 281 14.08 -7.12 8.75
N ARG A 282 14.28 -7.49 7.50
CA ARG A 282 14.39 -6.53 6.39
C ARG A 282 12.98 -6.17 5.92
N ILE A 283 12.47 -5.06 6.40
CA ILE A 283 11.13 -4.59 6.08
C ILE A 283 11.21 -3.56 4.96
N LEU A 284 10.49 -3.79 3.86
CA LEU A 284 10.23 -2.79 2.83
C LEU A 284 8.85 -2.19 3.06
N THR A 285 8.78 -0.91 3.39
CA THR A 285 7.52 -0.17 3.51
C THR A 285 7.25 0.60 2.23
N ILE A 286 6.10 0.35 1.60
CA ILE A 286 5.57 1.08 0.47
C ILE A 286 4.43 1.96 1.01
N SER A 287 4.46 3.26 0.72
CA SER A 287 3.43 4.22 1.11
C SER A 287 2.76 4.80 -0.14
N SER A 288 1.44 4.84 -0.18
CA SER A 288 0.68 5.42 -1.29
C SER A 288 0.12 6.78 -0.90
N VAL A 289 0.34 7.78 -1.74
CA VAL A 289 -0.08 9.17 -1.48
C VAL A 289 -0.76 9.77 -2.70
N GLU A 290 -1.72 10.64 -2.48
CA GLU A 290 -2.36 11.44 -3.53
C GLU A 290 -1.82 12.84 -3.56
N GLN A 291 -1.56 13.36 -4.77
CA GLN A 291 -1.14 14.73 -5.02
C GLN A 291 -1.58 15.18 -6.42
N GLU A 292 -1.69 16.49 -6.66
CA GLU A 292 -2.17 17.02 -7.95
C GLU A 292 -1.29 16.60 -9.12
N SER A 293 0.02 16.68 -8.99
CA SER A 293 0.98 16.30 -10.02
C SER A 293 1.95 15.26 -9.49
N VAL A 294 2.07 14.16 -10.22
CA VAL A 294 3.00 13.09 -9.86
C VAL A 294 4.40 13.26 -10.48
N SER A 295 4.68 14.35 -11.15
CA SER A 295 5.99 14.62 -11.79
C SER A 295 7.12 14.85 -10.77
N LYS A 296 6.78 15.32 -9.56
CA LYS A 296 7.69 15.52 -8.44
C LYS A 296 6.95 15.24 -7.14
N LEU A 297 7.55 14.44 -6.26
CA LEU A 297 6.99 14.20 -4.94
C LEU A 297 6.99 15.50 -4.12
N VAL A 298 5.88 15.82 -3.46
CA VAL A 298 5.81 16.94 -2.53
C VAL A 298 6.54 16.60 -1.23
N SER A 299 7.16 17.58 -0.60
CA SER A 299 8.07 17.38 0.55
C SER A 299 7.40 16.76 1.77
N GLU A 300 6.10 17.02 1.94
CA GLU A 300 5.27 16.49 3.02
C GLU A 300 5.15 14.96 2.98
N ASN A 301 5.33 14.39 1.80
CA ASN A 301 5.29 12.95 1.58
C ASN A 301 6.67 12.27 1.69
N TYR A 302 7.75 13.03 1.93
CA TYR A 302 9.06 12.42 2.15
C TYR A 302 9.08 11.61 3.44
N ASN A 303 9.81 10.50 3.42
CA ASN A 303 9.99 9.58 4.55
C ASN A 303 8.71 8.85 5.00
N THR A 304 7.60 8.89 4.25
CA THR A 304 6.40 8.13 4.57
C THR A 304 6.58 6.62 4.37
N GLY A 305 7.52 6.21 3.51
CA GLY A 305 7.91 4.82 3.26
C GLY A 305 9.29 4.72 2.62
N THR A 306 9.84 3.53 2.54
CA THR A 306 11.07 3.24 1.77
C THR A 306 10.86 3.55 0.29
N ILE A 307 9.66 3.22 -0.21
CA ILE A 307 9.16 3.57 -1.53
C ILE A 307 7.83 4.30 -1.37
N ILE A 308 7.62 5.31 -2.18
CA ILE A 308 6.40 6.11 -2.17
C ILE A 308 5.79 6.05 -3.56
N ILE A 309 4.50 5.70 -3.62
CA ILE A 309 3.67 5.69 -4.83
C ILE A 309 2.87 6.99 -4.82
N ALA A 310 3.23 7.95 -5.67
CA ALA A 310 2.42 9.15 -5.87
C ALA A 310 1.39 8.90 -6.96
N ILE A 311 0.13 9.18 -6.68
CA ILE A 311 -1.04 8.97 -7.55
C ILE A 311 -1.72 10.32 -7.73
N PRO A 312 -2.22 10.66 -8.95
CA PRO A 312 -2.99 11.87 -9.16
C PRO A 312 -4.23 11.92 -8.26
N SER A 313 -4.48 13.07 -7.62
CA SER A 313 -5.62 13.23 -6.70
C SER A 313 -6.98 13.21 -7.41
N ASP A 314 -7.01 13.38 -8.72
CA ASP A 314 -8.21 13.27 -9.58
C ASP A 314 -8.45 11.83 -10.10
N MET A 315 -7.67 10.85 -9.65
CA MET A 315 -7.86 9.44 -9.99
C MET A 315 -9.26 8.97 -9.55
N THR A 316 -9.99 8.34 -10.48
CA THR A 316 -11.31 7.73 -10.19
C THR A 316 -11.21 6.72 -9.05
N LYS A 317 -12.14 6.79 -8.11
CA LYS A 317 -12.21 5.88 -6.97
C LYS A 317 -13.04 4.63 -7.31
N THR A 318 -12.80 3.54 -6.61
CA THR A 318 -13.52 2.27 -6.78
C THR A 318 -14.86 2.25 -6.06
N TYR A 319 -15.05 3.12 -5.05
CA TYR A 319 -16.32 3.32 -4.31
C TYR A 319 -16.33 4.66 -3.58
#